data_837f0188cfaee290a058e39ca537be4c
#
_entry.id   837f0188cfaee290a058e39ca537be4c
#
_cell.length_a   1.000
_cell.length_b   1.000
_cell.length_c   1.000
_cell.angle_alpha   90.00
_cell.angle_beta   90.00
_cell.angle_gamma   90.00
#
_symmetry.space_group_name_H-M   'P 1'
#
loop_
_entity.id
_entity.type
_entity.pdbx_description
1 polymer ?
#
loop_
_entity_poly.entity_id
_entity_poly.type
_entity_poly.pdbx_seq_one_letter_code
_entity_poly.pdbx_strand_id
1 'polypeptide(L)'
;MYFPQGANSYLELAKKIPVAGDYDVIVVGGGPAGCAAALYSARHGAETLLIEKDGYLGGAAVSQLVCVILSTNAVDFQGIWHEFMEVMKNKGGVYEDEIEVKQNGRVTGTIDPEIVKYAWDELLGEAGVKILHHVWVSDVIAEDKTIKGVVIETKAGRRAVFGHRVIDCTGDGFVCAQAGVSWEQGSDTSKYAMACTKVLRLGNVCKPRDFPTEEHLRIIEEGFKKALSCGEYSNPIITTGRILNYTKSWVWPLPRHRKELMLVTSRILNVDPLDPEDLTRAEREGREQAWQIADFYKKYVPGCEDSYLLDTSNHVGVRASRRIRGLTMVTTEDVINFRKYPDEIAKGSWDIDIWPSDSYTAPAVNRSNEQYRERAKKLEEGEYYSIRYGCLVTKDMDNLLVAGRCISSDYIAQASLRIQQTCMSTGQAAGTAAAISLQDNVTPRELDPNKVISQLKIDRSKLEPAFRCLPRFSI
;
A
#
# COMPACT_ATOMS: atom_id res chain seq x y z
N MET A 1 -6.00 42.01 3.05
CA MET A 1 -5.00 41.66 2.00
C MET A 1 -5.74 41.58 0.70
N TYR A 2 -5.32 42.32 -0.30
CA TYR A 2 -5.95 42.33 -1.63
C TYR A 2 -5.27 41.23 -2.45
N PHE A 3 -6.03 40.22 -2.86
CA PHE A 3 -5.52 39.23 -3.83
C PHE A 3 -5.74 39.80 -5.23
N PRO A 4 -4.68 39.99 -6.05
CA PRO A 4 -4.88 40.37 -7.43
C PRO A 4 -5.69 39.27 -8.14
N GLN A 5 -6.81 39.62 -8.75
CA GLN A 5 -7.56 38.72 -9.62
C GLN A 5 -6.62 38.28 -10.77
N GLY A 6 -6.42 36.97 -10.91
CA GLY A 6 -5.62 36.38 -11.99
C GLY A 6 -4.18 36.01 -11.62
N ALA A 7 -3.77 36.08 -10.36
CA ALA A 7 -2.47 35.57 -9.94
C ALA A 7 -2.46 34.05 -9.84
N ASN A 8 -1.63 33.38 -10.65
CA ASN A 8 -1.45 31.91 -10.63
C ASN A 8 -0.52 31.45 -9.51
N SER A 9 0.07 32.36 -8.74
CA SER A 9 0.98 32.05 -7.63
C SER A 9 0.97 33.16 -6.59
N TYR A 10 1.25 32.80 -5.36
CA TYR A 10 1.43 33.71 -4.22
C TYR A 10 2.84 33.52 -3.65
N LEU A 11 3.56 34.61 -3.42
CA LEU A 11 4.87 34.58 -2.76
C LEU A 11 4.65 34.54 -1.24
N GLU A 12 4.98 33.40 -0.62
CA GLU A 12 5.00 33.28 0.84
C GLU A 12 6.18 34.10 1.40
N LEU A 13 5.90 34.97 2.35
CA LEU A 13 6.93 35.77 3.00
C LEU A 13 7.83 34.90 3.86
N ALA A 14 9.12 35.18 3.86
CA ALA A 14 10.09 34.50 4.72
C ALA A 14 9.67 34.58 6.20
N LYS A 15 9.61 33.43 6.86
CA LYS A 15 9.21 33.29 8.26
C LYS A 15 10.18 32.35 8.97
N LYS A 16 10.63 32.76 10.18
CA LYS A 16 11.35 31.86 11.07
C LYS A 16 10.34 30.86 11.66
N ILE A 17 10.64 29.56 11.54
CA ILE A 17 9.85 28.48 12.14
C ILE A 17 10.70 27.75 13.19
N PRO A 18 10.08 27.26 14.30
CA PRO A 18 10.80 26.50 15.32
C PRO A 18 11.36 25.18 14.78
N VAL A 19 12.52 24.77 15.28
CA VAL A 19 13.07 23.44 15.06
C VAL A 19 12.45 22.47 16.06
N ALA A 20 11.94 21.33 15.58
CA ALA A 20 11.30 20.30 16.38
C ALA A 20 12.23 19.14 16.73
N GLY A 21 13.35 18.99 16.03
CA GLY A 21 14.33 17.94 16.30
C GLY A 21 15.34 17.79 15.16
N ASP A 22 16.33 16.96 15.44
CA ASP A 22 17.37 16.53 14.50
C ASP A 22 17.56 15.01 14.69
N TYR A 23 17.59 14.26 13.60
CA TYR A 23 17.58 12.79 13.59
C TYR A 23 18.57 12.23 12.56
N ASP A 24 19.04 11.03 12.77
CA ASP A 24 19.85 10.32 11.77
C ASP A 24 19.01 10.02 10.52
N VAL A 25 17.79 9.52 10.73
CA VAL A 25 16.88 9.11 9.65
C VAL A 25 15.47 9.66 9.88
N ILE A 26 14.94 10.33 8.86
CA ILE A 26 13.53 10.74 8.81
C ILE A 26 12.80 9.84 7.82
N VAL A 27 11.76 9.13 8.29
CA VAL A 27 10.84 8.35 7.46
C VAL A 27 9.51 9.08 7.36
N VAL A 28 9.05 9.35 6.14
CA VAL A 28 7.79 10.06 5.90
C VAL A 28 6.74 9.10 5.36
N GLY A 29 5.67 8.91 6.13
CA GLY A 29 4.54 8.01 5.85
C GLY A 29 4.62 6.69 6.62
N GLY A 30 3.64 6.43 7.49
CA GLY A 30 3.51 5.25 8.36
C GLY A 30 2.74 4.08 7.76
N GLY A 31 2.79 3.93 6.43
CA GLY A 31 2.29 2.74 5.74
C GLY A 31 3.21 1.53 5.89
N PRO A 32 2.89 0.37 5.26
CA PRO A 32 3.70 -0.85 5.39
C PRO A 32 5.18 -0.65 5.10
N ALA A 33 5.51 0.15 4.08
CA ALA A 33 6.90 0.47 3.73
C ALA A 33 7.58 1.33 4.80
N GLY A 34 6.90 2.38 5.28
CA GLY A 34 7.49 3.32 6.25
C GLY A 34 7.66 2.70 7.62
N CYS A 35 6.72 1.89 8.08
CA CYS A 35 6.87 1.15 9.33
C CYS A 35 8.09 0.19 9.26
N ALA A 36 8.23 -0.55 8.16
CA ALA A 36 9.39 -1.42 7.95
C ALA A 36 10.70 -0.61 7.83
N ALA A 37 10.70 0.52 7.14
CA ALA A 37 11.88 1.36 7.00
C ALA A 37 12.33 1.94 8.35
N ALA A 38 11.40 2.48 9.14
CA ALA A 38 11.70 3.03 10.46
C ALA A 38 12.21 1.96 11.43
N LEU A 39 11.56 0.79 11.43
CA LEU A 39 11.95 -0.35 12.26
C LEU A 39 13.41 -0.76 12.01
N TYR A 40 13.75 -0.99 10.74
CA TYR A 40 15.10 -1.48 10.41
C TYR A 40 16.16 -0.39 10.47
N SER A 41 15.81 0.85 10.23
CA SER A 41 16.70 1.99 10.49
C SER A 41 17.12 2.04 11.96
N ALA A 42 16.14 1.98 12.87
CA ALA A 42 16.39 2.01 14.31
C ALA A 42 17.14 0.76 14.80
N ARG A 43 16.80 -0.43 14.32
CA ARG A 43 17.47 -1.70 14.68
C ARG A 43 18.93 -1.72 14.27
N HIS A 44 19.30 -0.97 13.23
CA HIS A 44 20.69 -0.80 12.82
C HIS A 44 21.35 0.41 13.47
N GLY A 45 20.76 0.98 14.53
CA GLY A 45 21.38 1.96 15.41
C GLY A 45 21.19 3.42 15.02
N ALA A 46 20.36 3.73 14.02
CA ALA A 46 20.06 5.11 13.66
C ALA A 46 18.96 5.71 14.55
N GLU A 47 19.14 6.92 15.06
CA GLU A 47 18.07 7.68 15.71
C GLU A 47 17.01 8.03 14.65
N THR A 48 15.84 7.36 14.74
CA THR A 48 14.86 7.37 13.67
C THR A 48 13.56 8.05 14.07
N LEU A 49 13.11 9.00 13.24
CA LEU A 49 11.80 9.63 13.31
C LEU A 49 10.89 9.09 12.19
N LEU A 50 9.70 8.63 12.55
CA LEU A 50 8.60 8.32 11.63
C LEU A 50 7.51 9.38 11.73
N ILE A 51 7.14 9.99 10.60
CA ILE A 51 6.10 11.03 10.51
C ILE A 51 4.89 10.45 9.78
N GLU A 52 3.72 10.48 10.42
CA GLU A 52 2.47 10.00 9.85
C GLU A 52 1.35 11.05 10.00
N LYS A 53 0.60 11.27 8.91
CA LYS A 53 -0.52 12.22 8.87
C LYS A 53 -1.76 11.73 9.62
N ASP A 54 -1.96 10.42 9.68
CA ASP A 54 -3.07 9.80 10.38
C ASP A 54 -2.72 9.56 11.87
N GLY A 55 -3.73 9.24 12.69
CA GLY A 55 -3.55 8.90 14.11
C GLY A 55 -3.20 7.44 14.36
N TYR A 56 -2.74 6.72 13.35
CA TYR A 56 -2.42 5.28 13.37
C TYR A 56 -1.44 4.92 12.27
N LEU A 57 -0.80 3.77 12.43
CA LEU A 57 0.10 3.17 11.46
C LEU A 57 -0.59 2.07 10.64
N GLY A 58 0.07 1.57 9.59
CA GLY A 58 -0.39 0.47 8.76
C GLY A 58 -0.94 0.89 7.38
N GLY A 59 -1.09 2.19 7.13
CA GLY A 59 -1.45 2.74 5.81
C GLY A 59 -2.67 2.06 5.18
N ALA A 60 -2.51 1.47 3.99
CA ALA A 60 -3.63 0.91 3.22
C ALA A 60 -4.41 -0.19 3.95
N ALA A 61 -3.77 -0.99 4.80
CA ALA A 61 -4.45 -2.02 5.59
C ALA A 61 -5.48 -1.42 6.55
N VAL A 62 -5.23 -0.21 7.03
CA VAL A 62 -6.07 0.48 8.02
C VAL A 62 -6.88 1.60 7.38
N SER A 63 -6.20 2.59 6.78
CA SER A 63 -6.87 3.79 6.24
C SER A 63 -7.76 3.50 5.04
N GLN A 64 -7.41 2.50 4.23
CA GLN A 64 -8.15 2.09 3.04
C GLN A 64 -8.88 0.76 3.22
N LEU A 65 -8.79 0.14 4.41
CA LEU A 65 -9.37 -1.17 4.75
C LEU A 65 -8.98 -2.28 3.76
N VAL A 66 -7.75 -2.22 3.21
CA VAL A 66 -7.22 -3.30 2.36
C VAL A 66 -6.66 -4.39 3.29
N CYS A 67 -7.56 -5.08 3.99
CA CYS A 67 -7.23 -6.08 5.02
C CYS A 67 -6.99 -7.47 4.42
N VAL A 68 -6.50 -7.54 3.19
CA VAL A 68 -6.29 -8.81 2.47
C VAL A 68 -4.81 -9.11 2.36
N ILE A 69 -4.45 -10.36 2.66
CA ILE A 69 -3.16 -10.93 2.32
C ILE A 69 -3.21 -11.36 0.85
N LEU A 70 -2.34 -10.77 0.02
CA LEU A 70 -2.24 -11.09 -1.40
C LEU A 70 -0.78 -11.43 -1.72
N SER A 71 -0.47 -12.72 -1.86
CA SER A 71 0.90 -13.21 -2.07
C SER A 71 0.92 -14.50 -2.89
N THR A 72 2.11 -14.98 -3.22
CA THR A 72 2.32 -16.36 -3.64
C THR A 72 3.09 -17.10 -2.54
N ASN A 73 2.68 -18.33 -2.22
CA ASN A 73 3.14 -19.08 -1.05
C ASN A 73 4.63 -19.45 -1.08
N ALA A 74 5.24 -19.49 -2.24
CA ALA A 74 6.63 -19.91 -2.38
C ALA A 74 7.61 -18.73 -2.39
N VAL A 75 7.13 -17.50 -2.31
CA VAL A 75 8.01 -16.34 -2.28
C VAL A 75 8.29 -15.97 -0.84
N ASP A 76 9.55 -16.15 -0.50
CA ASP A 76 10.07 -15.72 0.76
C ASP A 76 10.27 -14.20 0.75
N PHE A 77 9.30 -13.51 1.29
CA PHE A 77 9.43 -12.09 1.58
C PHE A 77 10.41 -11.89 2.74
N GLN A 78 11.16 -10.80 2.73
CA GLN A 78 12.13 -10.46 3.80
C GLN A 78 11.53 -10.66 5.19
N GLY A 79 12.37 -10.86 6.18
CA GLY A 79 11.96 -11.26 7.53
C GLY A 79 10.87 -10.43 8.20
N ILE A 80 10.75 -9.13 7.84
CA ILE A 80 9.74 -8.23 8.41
C ILE A 80 8.30 -8.72 8.20
N TRP A 81 7.99 -9.30 7.04
CA TRP A 81 6.66 -9.82 6.80
C TRP A 81 6.30 -10.93 7.79
N HIS A 82 7.22 -11.86 8.01
CA HIS A 82 7.02 -12.97 8.93
C HIS A 82 6.88 -12.48 10.37
N GLU A 83 7.76 -11.59 10.80
CA GLU A 83 7.73 -11.01 12.14
C GLU A 83 6.41 -10.28 12.41
N PHE A 84 5.97 -9.44 11.47
CA PHE A 84 4.68 -8.77 11.54
C PHE A 84 3.52 -9.78 11.67
N MET A 85 3.53 -10.84 10.86
CA MET A 85 2.49 -11.88 10.92
C MET A 85 2.50 -12.67 12.23
N GLU A 86 3.66 -12.88 12.86
CA GLU A 86 3.72 -13.50 14.19
C GLU A 86 3.08 -12.60 15.26
N VAL A 87 3.35 -11.31 15.25
CA VAL A 87 2.68 -10.37 16.16
C VAL A 87 1.17 -10.37 15.91
N MET A 88 0.74 -10.31 14.66
CA MET A 88 -0.68 -10.40 14.28
C MET A 88 -1.34 -11.67 14.78
N LYS A 89 -0.69 -12.82 14.62
CA LYS A 89 -1.16 -14.14 15.07
C LYS A 89 -1.29 -14.19 16.60
N ASN A 90 -0.25 -13.79 17.31
CA ASN A 90 -0.22 -13.81 18.79
C ASN A 90 -1.32 -12.96 19.41
N LYS A 91 -1.80 -11.93 18.68
CA LYS A 91 -2.87 -11.05 19.10
C LYS A 91 -4.25 -11.41 18.50
N GLY A 92 -4.35 -12.51 17.76
CA GLY A 92 -5.60 -12.95 17.13
C GLY A 92 -6.02 -12.10 15.93
N GLY A 93 -5.11 -11.32 15.35
CA GLY A 93 -5.38 -10.50 14.17
C GLY A 93 -5.35 -11.27 12.86
N VAL A 94 -4.91 -12.53 12.87
CA VAL A 94 -4.92 -13.48 11.76
C VAL A 94 -4.97 -14.90 12.32
N TYR A 95 -5.56 -15.81 11.58
CA TYR A 95 -5.62 -17.23 11.92
C TYR A 95 -5.08 -18.07 10.76
N GLU A 96 -4.16 -18.99 11.02
CA GLU A 96 -3.49 -19.79 9.99
C GLU A 96 -4.46 -20.66 9.18
N ASP A 97 -5.44 -21.26 9.84
CA ASP A 97 -6.49 -22.07 9.21
C ASP A 97 -7.48 -21.24 8.38
N GLU A 98 -7.37 -19.93 8.40
CA GLU A 98 -8.14 -19.01 7.57
C GLU A 98 -7.34 -18.47 6.37
N ILE A 99 -6.08 -18.86 6.24
CA ILE A 99 -5.23 -18.54 5.09
C ILE A 99 -5.42 -19.64 4.05
N GLU A 100 -5.98 -19.28 2.91
CA GLU A 100 -6.19 -20.19 1.80
C GLU A 100 -4.98 -20.16 0.86
N VAL A 101 -4.45 -21.33 0.53
CA VAL A 101 -3.46 -21.51 -0.52
C VAL A 101 -4.15 -22.14 -1.73
N LYS A 102 -4.26 -21.38 -2.82
CA LYS A 102 -4.90 -21.83 -4.06
C LYS A 102 -3.94 -22.70 -4.87
N GLN A 103 -4.50 -23.55 -5.76
CA GLN A 103 -3.72 -24.45 -6.64
C GLN A 103 -2.65 -23.75 -7.51
N ASN A 104 -2.81 -22.46 -7.78
CA ASN A 104 -1.84 -21.64 -8.51
C ASN A 104 -0.80 -20.97 -7.61
N GLY A 105 -0.66 -21.40 -6.36
CA GLY A 105 0.28 -20.84 -5.39
C GLY A 105 -0.12 -19.47 -4.83
N ARG A 106 -1.28 -18.95 -5.15
CA ARG A 106 -1.78 -17.71 -4.53
C ARG A 106 -2.18 -17.97 -3.09
N VAL A 107 -1.73 -17.08 -2.21
CA VAL A 107 -2.12 -17.06 -0.80
C VAL A 107 -3.10 -15.92 -0.61
N THR A 108 -4.25 -16.22 -0.03
CA THR A 108 -5.25 -15.23 0.34
C THR A 108 -5.71 -15.47 1.77
N GLY A 109 -5.98 -14.39 2.48
CA GLY A 109 -6.48 -14.39 3.84
C GLY A 109 -6.82 -12.98 4.25
N THR A 110 -7.35 -12.82 5.43
CA THR A 110 -7.68 -11.50 5.97
C THR A 110 -6.99 -11.26 7.30
N ILE A 111 -6.73 -10.00 7.57
CA ILE A 111 -6.13 -9.51 8.81
C ILE A 111 -7.07 -8.50 9.48
N ASP A 112 -7.02 -8.44 10.80
CA ASP A 112 -7.80 -7.46 11.56
C ASP A 112 -7.11 -6.08 11.51
N PRO A 113 -7.77 -5.03 10.97
CA PRO A 113 -7.17 -3.70 10.85
C PRO A 113 -6.87 -3.04 12.19
N GLU A 114 -7.60 -3.36 13.26
CA GLU A 114 -7.32 -2.81 14.60
C GLU A 114 -6.04 -3.43 15.19
N ILE A 115 -5.86 -4.73 14.96
CA ILE A 115 -4.62 -5.41 15.39
C ILE A 115 -3.43 -4.95 14.56
N VAL A 116 -3.62 -4.60 13.28
CA VAL A 116 -2.54 -4.00 12.46
C VAL A 116 -1.97 -2.73 13.09
N LYS A 117 -2.84 -1.83 13.57
CA LYS A 117 -2.41 -0.59 14.26
C LYS A 117 -1.53 -0.93 15.46
N TYR A 118 -2.03 -1.81 16.32
CA TYR A 118 -1.34 -2.19 17.55
C TYR A 118 -0.02 -2.94 17.27
N ALA A 119 0.01 -3.81 16.28
CA ALA A 119 1.22 -4.56 15.94
C ALA A 119 2.37 -3.64 15.50
N TRP A 120 2.07 -2.60 14.72
CA TRP A 120 3.08 -1.62 14.34
C TRP A 120 3.52 -0.74 15.49
N ASP A 121 2.59 -0.31 16.37
CA ASP A 121 2.94 0.47 17.57
C ASP A 121 3.88 -0.33 18.48
N GLU A 122 3.63 -1.64 18.66
CA GLU A 122 4.47 -2.55 19.46
C GLU A 122 5.88 -2.69 18.84
N LEU A 123 5.96 -3.10 17.58
CA LEU A 123 7.24 -3.33 16.90
C LEU A 123 8.14 -2.08 16.86
N LEU A 124 7.54 -0.93 16.57
CA LEU A 124 8.29 0.33 16.47
C LEU A 124 8.65 0.88 17.85
N GLY A 125 7.76 0.71 18.83
CA GLY A 125 8.02 1.08 20.22
C GLY A 125 9.17 0.28 20.83
N GLU A 126 9.21 -1.03 20.61
CA GLU A 126 10.30 -1.90 21.05
C GLU A 126 11.64 -1.54 20.40
N ALA A 127 11.64 -1.08 19.16
CA ALA A 127 12.84 -0.62 18.46
C ALA A 127 13.25 0.82 18.82
N GLY A 128 12.49 1.53 19.64
CA GLY A 128 12.80 2.89 20.06
C GLY A 128 12.57 3.96 18.99
N VAL A 129 11.74 3.67 17.97
CA VAL A 129 11.41 4.63 16.93
C VAL A 129 10.59 5.79 17.51
N LYS A 130 11.00 7.03 17.23
CA LYS A 130 10.18 8.21 17.53
C LYS A 130 9.07 8.33 16.48
N ILE A 131 7.82 8.43 16.93
CA ILE A 131 6.66 8.55 16.03
C ILE A 131 5.97 9.89 16.27
N LEU A 132 5.59 10.57 15.18
CA LEU A 132 4.72 11.75 15.20
C LEU A 132 3.48 11.46 14.39
N HIS A 133 2.33 11.34 15.05
CA HIS A 133 1.01 11.25 14.46
C HIS A 133 0.36 12.61 14.25
N HIS A 134 -0.62 12.68 13.34
CA HIS A 134 -1.34 13.91 12.98
C HIS A 134 -0.41 15.01 12.49
N VAL A 135 0.65 14.64 11.79
CA VAL A 135 1.69 15.54 11.29
C VAL A 135 1.82 15.38 9.78
N TRP A 136 1.60 16.46 9.07
CA TRP A 136 1.76 16.52 7.62
C TRP A 136 3.14 17.09 7.28
N VAL A 137 3.89 16.40 6.41
CA VAL A 137 5.07 16.99 5.78
C VAL A 137 4.60 17.87 4.63
N SER A 138 4.93 19.16 4.68
CA SER A 138 4.45 20.16 3.71
C SER A 138 5.54 20.62 2.74
N ASP A 139 6.83 20.48 3.11
CA ASP A 139 7.93 20.92 2.29
C ASP A 139 9.23 20.21 2.66
N VAL A 140 10.29 20.40 1.88
CA VAL A 140 11.65 19.91 2.14
C VAL A 140 12.62 21.06 2.29
N ILE A 141 13.61 20.89 3.16
CA ILE A 141 14.75 21.79 3.31
C ILE A 141 15.91 21.14 2.59
N ALA A 142 16.27 21.66 1.42
CA ALA A 142 17.32 21.08 0.59
C ALA A 142 18.41 22.13 0.29
N GLU A 143 19.63 21.65 0.19
CA GLU A 143 20.79 22.41 -0.27
C GLU A 143 21.49 21.55 -1.31
N ASP A 144 21.62 22.08 -2.52
CA ASP A 144 22.12 21.35 -3.69
C ASP A 144 21.36 20.02 -3.89
N LYS A 145 22.06 18.89 -3.83
CA LYS A 145 21.50 17.54 -3.96
C LYS A 145 21.26 16.83 -2.63
N THR A 146 21.21 17.56 -1.54
CA THR A 146 21.08 17.01 -0.18
C THR A 146 19.89 17.60 0.54
N ILE A 147 18.99 16.76 0.99
CA ILE A 147 17.92 17.16 1.91
C ILE A 147 18.52 17.29 3.29
N LYS A 148 18.38 18.47 3.90
CA LYS A 148 18.80 18.75 5.28
C LYS A 148 17.69 18.45 6.29
N GLY A 149 16.44 18.42 5.83
CA GLY A 149 15.29 18.17 6.67
C GLY A 149 13.98 18.35 5.94
N VAL A 150 12.90 18.34 6.71
CA VAL A 150 11.53 18.52 6.23
C VAL A 150 10.81 19.59 7.02
N VAL A 151 9.85 20.25 6.41
CA VAL A 151 8.91 21.15 7.08
C VAL A 151 7.63 20.36 7.39
N ILE A 152 7.20 20.43 8.63
CA ILE A 152 6.01 19.74 9.11
C ILE A 152 4.92 20.72 9.53
N GLU A 153 3.67 20.37 9.24
CA GLU A 153 2.47 21.05 9.74
C GLU A 153 1.91 20.30 10.93
N THR A 154 1.73 21.00 12.01
CA THR A 154 1.16 20.47 13.26
C THR A 154 0.02 21.35 13.74
N LYS A 155 -0.78 20.87 14.70
CA LYS A 155 -1.80 21.73 15.36
C LYS A 155 -1.19 22.96 16.06
N ALA A 156 0.11 22.93 16.37
CA ALA A 156 0.85 24.06 16.96
C ALA A 156 1.54 24.93 15.88
N GLY A 157 1.28 24.69 14.58
CA GLY A 157 1.85 25.39 13.45
C GLY A 157 3.06 24.69 12.82
N ARG A 158 3.70 25.39 11.91
CA ARG A 158 4.85 24.88 11.13
C ARG A 158 6.10 24.72 11.99
N ARG A 159 6.84 23.65 11.74
CA ARG A 159 8.14 23.38 12.38
C ARG A 159 9.10 22.76 11.36
N ALA A 160 10.40 22.93 11.58
CA ALA A 160 11.44 22.22 10.85
C ALA A 160 11.91 20.99 11.63
N VAL A 161 12.18 19.91 10.92
CA VAL A 161 12.86 18.72 11.45
C VAL A 161 14.07 18.47 10.57
N PHE A 162 15.25 18.40 11.15
CA PHE A 162 16.48 18.10 10.44
C PHE A 162 16.80 16.61 10.47
N GLY A 163 17.57 16.15 9.48
CA GLY A 163 18.01 14.76 9.43
C GLY A 163 19.03 14.48 8.32
N HIS A 164 19.83 13.44 8.54
CA HIS A 164 20.93 13.08 7.66
C HIS A 164 20.49 12.24 6.46
N ARG A 165 19.48 11.39 6.63
CA ARG A 165 18.85 10.57 5.58
C ARG A 165 17.35 10.74 5.62
N VAL A 166 16.73 10.74 4.46
CA VAL A 166 15.28 10.84 4.33
C VAL A 166 14.77 9.68 3.48
N ILE A 167 13.67 9.04 3.93
CA ILE A 167 13.02 7.95 3.21
C ILE A 167 11.59 8.35 2.91
N ASP A 168 11.25 8.51 1.63
CA ASP A 168 9.89 8.78 1.18
C ASP A 168 9.09 7.48 1.11
N CYS A 169 8.20 7.29 2.09
CA CYS A 169 7.25 6.19 2.19
C CYS A 169 5.80 6.66 2.09
N THR A 170 5.56 7.86 1.56
CA THR A 170 4.21 8.46 1.47
C THR A 170 3.26 7.68 0.54
N GLY A 171 3.82 6.80 -0.30
CA GLY A 171 3.09 6.08 -1.34
C GLY A 171 2.75 6.94 -2.55
N ASP A 172 2.90 8.26 -2.43
CA ASP A 172 2.64 9.24 -3.48
C ASP A 172 3.90 9.98 -3.96
N GLY A 173 5.08 9.63 -3.41
CA GLY A 173 6.34 10.27 -3.75
C GLY A 173 6.36 11.77 -3.44
N PHE A 174 5.71 12.16 -2.34
CA PHE A 174 5.52 13.58 -2.01
C PHE A 174 6.84 14.27 -1.69
N VAL A 175 7.67 13.67 -0.83
CA VAL A 175 8.98 14.23 -0.45
C VAL A 175 9.89 14.33 -1.68
N CYS A 176 9.90 13.27 -2.50
CA CYS A 176 10.66 13.25 -3.75
C CYS A 176 10.23 14.40 -4.69
N ALA A 177 8.91 14.59 -4.86
CA ALA A 177 8.39 15.64 -5.72
C ALA A 177 8.75 17.05 -5.19
N GLN A 178 8.63 17.28 -3.86
CA GLN A 178 9.03 18.55 -3.24
C GLN A 178 10.54 18.82 -3.33
N ALA A 179 11.35 17.76 -3.31
CA ALA A 179 12.79 17.84 -3.52
C ALA A 179 13.21 18.02 -4.99
N GLY A 180 12.26 18.11 -5.92
CA GLY A 180 12.54 18.26 -7.35
C GLY A 180 13.00 16.98 -8.05
N VAL A 181 12.81 15.82 -7.43
CA VAL A 181 13.12 14.52 -8.05
C VAL A 181 12.16 14.23 -9.20
N SER A 182 12.68 13.76 -10.31
CA SER A 182 11.91 13.40 -11.48
C SER A 182 10.93 12.24 -11.20
N TRP A 183 9.71 12.34 -11.70
CA TRP A 183 8.67 11.34 -11.51
C TRP A 183 7.71 11.27 -12.70
N GLU A 184 6.91 10.21 -12.74
CA GLU A 184 5.83 9.99 -13.71
C GLU A 184 4.52 9.62 -13.01
N GLN A 185 3.40 9.89 -13.70
CA GLN A 185 2.05 9.54 -13.25
C GLN A 185 1.24 8.98 -14.41
N GLY A 186 0.27 8.12 -14.08
CA GLY A 186 -0.62 7.56 -15.08
C GLY A 186 0.07 6.60 -16.04
N SER A 187 -0.57 6.37 -17.19
CA SER A 187 -0.06 5.62 -18.33
C SER A 187 0.43 6.56 -19.43
N ASP A 188 0.94 6.01 -20.52
CA ASP A 188 1.35 6.78 -21.70
C ASP A 188 0.19 7.55 -22.36
N THR A 189 -1.05 7.12 -22.11
CA THR A 189 -2.27 7.67 -22.75
C THR A 189 -3.20 8.41 -21.79
N SER A 190 -2.99 8.32 -20.48
CA SER A 190 -3.87 8.93 -19.49
C SER A 190 -3.13 9.30 -18.20
N LYS A 191 -3.43 10.49 -17.68
CA LYS A 191 -2.98 10.90 -16.33
C LYS A 191 -3.63 10.07 -15.21
N TYR A 192 -4.77 9.47 -15.46
CA TYR A 192 -5.48 8.60 -14.52
C TYR A 192 -4.84 7.22 -14.53
N ALA A 193 -4.28 6.82 -13.38
CA ALA A 193 -3.56 5.57 -13.30
C ALA A 193 -4.50 4.36 -13.23
N MET A 194 -5.36 4.32 -12.23
CA MET A 194 -6.28 3.19 -11.98
C MET A 194 -7.54 3.71 -11.27
N ALA A 195 -8.66 2.98 -11.43
CA ALA A 195 -9.86 3.26 -10.65
C ALA A 195 -9.58 3.22 -9.14
N CYS A 196 -10.17 4.14 -8.41
CA CYS A 196 -10.15 4.15 -6.95
C CYS A 196 -11.26 3.27 -6.37
N THR A 197 -11.16 2.95 -5.09
CA THR A 197 -12.14 2.13 -4.36
C THR A 197 -12.37 2.69 -2.95
N LYS A 198 -13.63 2.79 -2.55
CA LYS A 198 -14.04 3.00 -1.17
C LYS A 198 -14.45 1.65 -0.61
N VAL A 199 -13.59 1.04 0.20
CA VAL A 199 -13.89 -0.24 0.84
C VAL A 199 -14.91 -0.01 1.95
N LEU A 200 -15.81 -0.97 2.13
CA LEU A 200 -16.81 -0.93 3.21
C LEU A 200 -16.79 -2.24 3.99
N ARG A 201 -17.22 -2.16 5.24
CA ARG A 201 -17.46 -3.35 6.07
C ARG A 201 -18.93 -3.42 6.47
N LEU A 202 -19.48 -4.63 6.40
CA LEU A 202 -20.78 -4.96 6.98
C LEU A 202 -20.57 -5.66 8.30
N GLY A 203 -21.24 -5.20 9.32
CA GLY A 203 -21.31 -5.83 10.63
C GLY A 203 -22.57 -6.67 10.79
N ASN A 204 -22.57 -7.57 11.79
CA ASN A 204 -23.68 -8.47 12.14
C ASN A 204 -24.11 -9.38 10.99
N VAL A 205 -23.16 -9.90 10.24
CA VAL A 205 -23.39 -10.88 9.17
C VAL A 205 -23.49 -12.28 9.78
N CYS A 206 -24.51 -13.05 9.38
CA CYS A 206 -24.66 -14.43 9.80
C CYS A 206 -23.67 -15.32 9.04
N LYS A 207 -22.84 -16.08 9.77
CA LYS A 207 -21.86 -17.03 9.20
C LYS A 207 -21.05 -16.47 8.02
N PRO A 208 -20.31 -15.37 8.18
CA PRO A 208 -19.63 -14.71 7.06
C PRO A 208 -18.64 -15.61 6.31
N ARG A 209 -18.17 -16.71 6.94
CA ARG A 209 -17.22 -17.66 6.33
C ARG A 209 -17.87 -18.64 5.35
N ASP A 210 -19.16 -18.85 5.44
CA ASP A 210 -19.89 -19.68 4.50
C ASP A 210 -20.21 -18.91 3.20
N PHE A 211 -19.81 -17.64 3.10
CA PHE A 211 -20.16 -16.75 2.02
C PHE A 211 -19.02 -16.58 0.99
N PRO A 212 -19.31 -16.55 -0.32
CA PRO A 212 -20.59 -16.93 -0.92
C PRO A 212 -20.63 -18.39 -1.34
N THR A 213 -21.75 -19.08 -1.12
CA THR A 213 -22.04 -20.38 -1.72
C THR A 213 -22.68 -20.23 -3.10
N GLU A 214 -22.80 -21.30 -3.87
CA GLU A 214 -23.51 -21.28 -5.16
C GLU A 214 -24.98 -20.89 -4.99
N GLU A 215 -25.62 -21.34 -3.93
CA GLU A 215 -27.00 -20.97 -3.60
C GLU A 215 -27.10 -19.46 -3.28
N HIS A 216 -26.17 -18.92 -2.52
CA HIS A 216 -26.11 -17.49 -2.28
C HIS A 216 -26.04 -16.72 -3.61
N LEU A 217 -25.16 -17.13 -4.53
CA LEU A 217 -25.00 -16.46 -5.81
C LEU A 217 -26.27 -16.49 -6.66
N ARG A 218 -27.03 -17.59 -6.64
CA ARG A 218 -28.31 -17.73 -7.34
C ARG A 218 -29.36 -16.74 -6.79
N ILE A 219 -29.51 -16.68 -5.46
CA ILE A 219 -30.45 -15.78 -4.80
C ILE A 219 -30.08 -14.31 -5.05
N ILE A 220 -28.79 -13.99 -4.99
CA ILE A 220 -28.27 -12.64 -5.27
C ILE A 220 -28.56 -12.24 -6.72
N GLU A 221 -28.44 -13.17 -7.67
CA GLU A 221 -28.76 -12.88 -9.08
C GLU A 221 -30.27 -12.59 -9.26
N GLU A 222 -31.14 -13.32 -8.58
CA GLU A 222 -32.58 -13.06 -8.59
C GLU A 222 -32.91 -11.70 -7.95
N GLY A 223 -32.30 -11.39 -6.81
CA GLY A 223 -32.41 -10.10 -6.14
C GLY A 223 -31.92 -8.93 -7.01
N PHE A 224 -30.81 -9.13 -7.72
CA PHE A 224 -30.30 -8.15 -8.69
C PHE A 224 -31.29 -7.86 -9.81
N LYS A 225 -31.88 -8.91 -10.43
CA LYS A 225 -32.90 -8.75 -11.48
C LYS A 225 -34.11 -7.97 -10.97
N LYS A 226 -34.54 -8.23 -9.74
CA LYS A 226 -35.64 -7.51 -9.07
C LYS A 226 -35.28 -6.04 -8.86
N ALA A 227 -34.12 -5.77 -8.24
CA ALA A 227 -33.64 -4.42 -7.97
C ALA A 227 -33.52 -3.57 -9.26
N LEU A 228 -33.02 -4.19 -10.33
CA LEU A 228 -32.88 -3.53 -11.63
C LEU A 228 -34.26 -3.21 -12.25
N SER A 229 -35.21 -4.14 -12.21
CA SER A 229 -36.56 -3.95 -12.77
C SER A 229 -37.35 -2.84 -12.06
N CYS A 230 -37.08 -2.63 -10.76
CA CYS A 230 -37.74 -1.59 -9.97
C CYS A 230 -37.01 -0.22 -10.05
N GLY A 231 -35.84 -0.14 -10.68
CA GLY A 231 -35.03 1.08 -10.71
C GLY A 231 -34.56 1.54 -9.32
N GLU A 232 -34.32 0.59 -8.40
CA GLU A 232 -34.12 0.85 -6.98
C GLU A 232 -32.78 1.56 -6.69
N TYR A 233 -31.76 1.35 -7.54
CA TYR A 233 -30.41 1.88 -7.35
C TYR A 233 -29.94 2.70 -8.54
N SER A 234 -29.17 3.73 -8.26
CA SER A 234 -28.42 4.52 -9.25
C SER A 234 -26.93 4.16 -9.34
N ASN A 235 -26.44 3.33 -8.42
CA ASN A 235 -25.03 2.93 -8.33
C ASN A 235 -24.61 2.14 -9.59
N PRO A 236 -23.59 2.60 -10.35
CA PRO A 236 -23.12 1.91 -11.55
C PRO A 236 -22.67 0.46 -11.29
N ILE A 237 -22.16 0.14 -10.10
CA ILE A 237 -21.74 -1.22 -9.76
C ILE A 237 -22.95 -2.16 -9.70
N ILE A 238 -24.09 -1.66 -9.27
CA ILE A 238 -25.35 -2.42 -9.23
C ILE A 238 -25.99 -2.41 -10.61
N THR A 239 -26.22 -1.23 -11.19
CA THR A 239 -27.00 -1.10 -12.45
C THR A 239 -26.35 -1.77 -13.66
N THR A 240 -25.04 -1.93 -13.67
CA THR A 240 -24.28 -2.65 -14.72
C THR A 240 -24.13 -4.15 -14.45
N GLY A 241 -24.63 -4.65 -13.32
CA GLY A 241 -24.44 -6.06 -12.88
C GLY A 241 -23.03 -6.38 -12.38
N ARG A 242 -22.14 -5.40 -12.25
CA ARG A 242 -20.79 -5.63 -11.75
C ARG A 242 -20.77 -6.18 -10.32
N ILE A 243 -21.81 -5.87 -9.54
CA ILE A 243 -22.00 -6.36 -8.17
C ILE A 243 -21.95 -7.89 -8.10
N LEU A 244 -22.47 -8.60 -9.09
CA LEU A 244 -22.49 -10.07 -9.13
C LEU A 244 -21.07 -10.65 -9.24
N ASN A 245 -20.21 -10.03 -10.05
CA ASN A 245 -18.83 -10.44 -10.18
C ASN A 245 -18.01 -10.10 -8.92
N TYR A 246 -18.26 -8.94 -8.34
CA TYR A 246 -17.57 -8.54 -7.10
C TYR A 246 -17.94 -9.44 -5.93
N THR A 247 -19.19 -9.83 -5.81
CA THR A 247 -19.66 -10.75 -4.76
C THR A 247 -18.93 -12.09 -4.81
N LYS A 248 -18.61 -12.60 -6.01
CA LYS A 248 -17.84 -13.86 -6.18
C LYS A 248 -16.38 -13.77 -5.76
N SER A 249 -15.73 -12.60 -5.88
CA SER A 249 -14.28 -12.55 -5.87
C SER A 249 -13.68 -11.46 -4.98
N TRP A 250 -14.48 -10.48 -4.51
CA TRP A 250 -13.99 -9.28 -3.83
C TRP A 250 -14.73 -8.97 -2.53
N VAL A 251 -15.25 -10.03 -1.92
CA VAL A 251 -15.87 -10.03 -0.59
C VAL A 251 -15.14 -11.04 0.28
N TRP A 252 -14.69 -10.61 1.42
CA TRP A 252 -13.93 -11.43 2.34
C TRP A 252 -14.48 -11.35 3.76
N PRO A 253 -14.66 -12.51 4.44
CA PRO A 253 -14.87 -12.50 5.88
C PRO A 253 -13.63 -12.00 6.59
N LEU A 254 -13.78 -11.13 7.57
CA LEU A 254 -12.69 -10.77 8.49
C LEU A 254 -12.39 -11.92 9.46
N PRO A 255 -11.29 -11.88 10.23
CA PRO A 255 -10.93 -12.95 11.15
C PRO A 255 -12.09 -13.41 12.03
N ARG A 256 -12.16 -14.70 12.35
CA ARG A 256 -13.33 -15.42 12.89
C ARG A 256 -14.00 -14.84 14.15
N HIS A 257 -13.28 -14.02 14.91
CA HIS A 257 -13.84 -13.33 16.07
C HIS A 257 -14.81 -12.20 15.69
N ARG A 258 -14.86 -11.82 14.40
CA ARG A 258 -15.73 -10.78 13.86
C ARG A 258 -16.88 -11.41 13.06
N LYS A 259 -18.07 -10.86 13.20
CA LYS A 259 -19.22 -11.16 12.33
C LYS A 259 -19.29 -10.11 11.22
N GLU A 260 -18.22 -9.99 10.45
CA GLU A 260 -18.01 -8.92 9.49
C GLU A 260 -17.63 -9.44 8.12
N LEU A 261 -18.13 -8.77 7.08
CA LEU A 261 -17.67 -8.90 5.70
C LEU A 261 -17.00 -7.60 5.26
N MET A 262 -15.84 -7.71 4.67
CA MET A 262 -15.16 -6.63 3.98
C MET A 262 -15.47 -6.71 2.48
N LEU A 263 -15.94 -5.61 1.90
CA LEU A 263 -16.35 -5.51 0.51
C LEU A 263 -15.46 -4.51 -0.24
N VAL A 264 -14.65 -5.01 -1.18
CA VAL A 264 -13.86 -4.20 -2.11
C VAL A 264 -14.62 -4.06 -3.43
N THR A 265 -15.82 -3.53 -3.36
CA THR A 265 -16.84 -3.62 -4.41
C THR A 265 -17.20 -2.29 -5.05
N SER A 266 -16.79 -1.16 -4.50
CA SER A 266 -16.99 0.14 -5.14
C SER A 266 -15.93 0.42 -6.23
N ARG A 267 -16.23 1.31 -7.16
CA ARG A 267 -15.31 1.71 -8.21
C ARG A 267 -15.56 3.16 -8.60
N ILE A 268 -14.56 3.99 -8.38
CA ILE A 268 -14.62 5.42 -8.68
C ILE A 268 -13.64 5.68 -9.84
N LEU A 269 -14.16 6.29 -10.90
CA LEU A 269 -13.46 6.46 -12.17
C LEU A 269 -12.83 7.86 -12.30
N ASN A 270 -11.82 7.95 -13.16
CA ASN A 270 -11.19 9.21 -13.58
C ASN A 270 -10.77 10.10 -12.41
N VAL A 271 -10.09 9.51 -11.42
CA VAL A 271 -9.58 10.23 -10.25
C VAL A 271 -8.11 10.54 -10.46
N ASP A 272 -7.76 11.81 -10.44
CA ASP A 272 -6.37 12.25 -10.27
C ASP A 272 -6.05 12.27 -8.77
N PRO A 273 -5.21 11.35 -8.27
CA PRO A 273 -4.94 11.26 -6.84
C PRO A 273 -4.10 12.41 -6.29
N LEU A 274 -3.62 13.30 -7.15
CA LEU A 274 -2.85 14.50 -6.77
C LEU A 274 -3.73 15.76 -6.74
N ASP A 275 -4.96 15.67 -7.26
CA ASP A 275 -5.93 16.78 -7.26
C ASP A 275 -6.87 16.66 -6.06
N PRO A 276 -6.91 17.64 -5.14
CA PRO A 276 -7.77 17.60 -3.97
C PRO A 276 -9.26 17.67 -4.33
N GLU A 277 -9.66 18.29 -5.44
CA GLU A 277 -11.06 18.33 -5.89
C GLU A 277 -11.50 16.95 -6.36
N ASP A 278 -10.67 16.26 -7.14
CA ASP A 278 -10.92 14.89 -7.59
C ASP A 278 -10.97 13.91 -6.39
N LEU A 279 -10.07 14.04 -5.43
CA LEU A 279 -10.12 13.24 -4.19
C LEU A 279 -11.40 13.52 -3.39
N THR A 280 -11.83 14.78 -3.28
CA THR A 280 -13.08 15.15 -2.60
C THR A 280 -14.29 14.54 -3.30
N ARG A 281 -14.34 14.61 -4.63
CA ARG A 281 -15.36 13.93 -5.44
C ARG A 281 -15.36 12.43 -5.19
N ALA A 282 -14.18 11.81 -5.24
CA ALA A 282 -14.02 10.37 -5.06
C ALA A 282 -14.46 9.89 -3.66
N GLU A 283 -14.19 10.68 -2.62
CA GLU A 283 -14.66 10.40 -1.25
C GLU A 283 -16.18 10.41 -1.15
N ARG A 284 -16.83 11.38 -1.78
CA ARG A 284 -18.31 11.53 -1.76
C ARG A 284 -19.00 10.45 -2.58
N GLU A 285 -18.55 10.26 -3.82
CA GLU A 285 -19.06 9.21 -4.73
C GLU A 285 -18.85 7.81 -4.11
N GLY A 286 -17.67 7.57 -3.54
CA GLY A 286 -17.35 6.31 -2.90
C GLY A 286 -18.26 5.99 -1.70
N ARG A 287 -18.60 6.99 -0.87
CA ARG A 287 -19.56 6.82 0.24
C ARG A 287 -20.97 6.52 -0.27
N GLU A 288 -21.41 7.21 -1.32
CA GLU A 288 -22.70 6.95 -1.94
C GLU A 288 -22.79 5.53 -2.51
N GLN A 289 -21.74 5.09 -3.23
CA GLN A 289 -21.65 3.72 -3.72
C GLN A 289 -21.69 2.71 -2.56
N ALA A 290 -20.91 2.94 -1.50
CA ALA A 290 -20.85 2.05 -0.35
C ALA A 290 -22.19 1.90 0.36
N TRP A 291 -22.94 3.00 0.50
CA TRP A 291 -24.25 3.02 1.11
C TRP A 291 -25.27 2.18 0.33
N GLN A 292 -25.35 2.36 -0.98
CA GLN A 292 -26.23 1.58 -1.85
C GLN A 292 -25.82 0.10 -1.92
N ILE A 293 -24.52 -0.20 -1.90
CA ILE A 293 -24.04 -1.59 -1.86
C ILE A 293 -24.43 -2.26 -0.53
N ALA A 294 -24.30 -1.57 0.60
CA ALA A 294 -24.71 -2.11 1.90
C ALA A 294 -26.21 -2.39 1.96
N ASP A 295 -27.04 -1.48 1.42
CA ASP A 295 -28.48 -1.68 1.33
C ASP A 295 -28.84 -2.86 0.41
N PHE A 296 -28.17 -3.01 -0.73
CA PHE A 296 -28.33 -4.14 -1.62
C PHE A 296 -28.02 -5.47 -0.91
N TYR A 297 -26.90 -5.53 -0.18
CA TYR A 297 -26.54 -6.73 0.59
C TYR A 297 -27.59 -7.07 1.63
N LYS A 298 -28.04 -6.09 2.40
CA LYS A 298 -29.09 -6.28 3.41
C LYS A 298 -30.39 -6.84 2.83
N LYS A 299 -30.79 -6.40 1.64
CA LYS A 299 -32.06 -6.78 1.02
C LYS A 299 -32.02 -8.09 0.25
N TYR A 300 -30.87 -8.40 -0.36
CA TYR A 300 -30.79 -9.43 -1.39
C TYR A 300 -29.71 -10.50 -1.15
N VAL A 301 -28.91 -10.36 -0.10
CA VAL A 301 -27.82 -11.31 0.18
C VAL A 301 -28.14 -12.11 1.41
N PRO A 302 -28.34 -13.45 1.28
CA PRO A 302 -28.65 -14.32 2.42
C PRO A 302 -27.60 -14.23 3.52
N GLY A 303 -28.05 -14.12 4.77
CA GLY A 303 -27.19 -13.93 5.93
C GLY A 303 -26.77 -12.48 6.20
N CYS A 304 -27.21 -11.54 5.35
CA CYS A 304 -27.00 -10.11 5.54
C CYS A 304 -28.28 -9.35 5.95
N GLU A 305 -29.40 -10.01 6.19
CA GLU A 305 -30.70 -9.38 6.46
C GLU A 305 -30.67 -8.45 7.69
N ASP A 306 -29.90 -8.83 8.71
CA ASP A 306 -29.71 -8.07 9.94
C ASP A 306 -28.40 -7.25 9.93
N SER A 307 -27.69 -7.24 8.80
CA SER A 307 -26.43 -6.51 8.68
C SER A 307 -26.65 -4.99 8.64
N TYR A 308 -25.59 -4.28 8.98
CA TYR A 308 -25.52 -2.82 8.85
C TYR A 308 -24.17 -2.41 8.28
N LEU A 309 -24.14 -1.25 7.66
CA LEU A 309 -22.87 -0.61 7.27
C LEU A 309 -22.10 -0.25 8.55
N LEU A 310 -21.07 -1.03 8.85
CA LEU A 310 -20.23 -0.80 10.03
C LEU A 310 -19.39 0.45 9.85
N ASP A 311 -18.63 0.49 8.78
CA ASP A 311 -17.84 1.66 8.37
C ASP A 311 -17.47 1.61 6.87
N THR A 312 -16.88 2.70 6.41
CA THR A 312 -16.16 2.78 5.15
C THR A 312 -14.71 3.16 5.43
N SER A 313 -13.81 2.80 4.53
CA SER A 313 -12.40 3.21 4.64
C SER A 313 -12.27 4.72 4.91
N ASN A 314 -11.32 5.14 5.76
CA ASN A 314 -11.12 6.55 6.10
C ASN A 314 -10.74 7.37 4.86
N HIS A 315 -9.88 6.80 4.02
CA HIS A 315 -9.48 7.37 2.74
C HIS A 315 -9.94 6.50 1.58
N VAL A 316 -10.26 7.14 0.46
CA VAL A 316 -10.46 6.41 -0.80
C VAL A 316 -9.17 5.66 -1.16
N GLY A 317 -9.31 4.42 -1.61
CA GLY A 317 -8.18 3.56 -1.96
C GLY A 317 -7.55 3.97 -3.28
N VAL A 318 -6.45 4.71 -3.21
CA VAL A 318 -5.61 5.09 -4.34
C VAL A 318 -4.63 3.97 -4.64
N ARG A 319 -4.75 3.37 -5.82
CA ARG A 319 -3.91 2.24 -6.25
C ARG A 319 -2.55 2.67 -6.77
N ALA A 320 -2.48 3.80 -7.46
CA ALA A 320 -1.28 4.34 -8.07
C ALA A 320 -1.35 5.85 -8.15
N SER A 321 -0.19 6.50 -8.01
CA SER A 321 0.02 7.93 -8.18
C SER A 321 1.39 8.16 -8.83
N ARG A 322 2.27 8.96 -8.25
CA ARG A 322 3.64 9.15 -8.77
C ARG A 322 4.47 7.86 -8.69
N ARG A 323 5.32 7.69 -9.67
CA ARG A 323 6.44 6.73 -9.71
C ARG A 323 7.74 7.53 -9.84
N ILE A 324 8.62 7.36 -8.88
CA ILE A 324 9.87 8.13 -8.82
C ILE A 324 10.88 7.57 -9.83
N ARG A 325 11.69 8.43 -10.43
CA ARG A 325 12.80 8.02 -11.29
C ARG A 325 14.04 7.72 -10.44
N GLY A 326 14.32 6.43 -10.26
CA GLY A 326 15.49 5.91 -9.57
C GLY A 326 16.67 5.63 -10.50
N LEU A 327 17.79 5.17 -9.95
CA LEU A 327 18.97 4.74 -10.73
C LEU A 327 18.66 3.55 -11.63
N THR A 328 17.80 2.66 -11.20
CA THR A 328 17.21 1.56 -11.98
C THR A 328 15.69 1.59 -11.86
N MET A 329 15.01 0.80 -12.67
CA MET A 329 13.55 0.75 -12.71
C MET A 329 13.08 -0.70 -12.83
N VAL A 330 12.01 -1.06 -12.12
CA VAL A 330 11.29 -2.31 -12.39
C VAL A 330 10.43 -2.09 -13.63
N THR A 331 10.58 -2.96 -14.61
CA THR A 331 9.88 -2.85 -15.89
C THR A 331 8.78 -3.91 -16.02
N THR A 332 7.85 -3.67 -16.96
CA THR A 332 6.85 -4.68 -17.35
C THR A 332 7.52 -6.01 -17.71
N GLU A 333 8.64 -5.96 -18.44
CA GLU A 333 9.39 -7.16 -18.85
C GLU A 333 10.01 -7.90 -17.66
N ASP A 334 10.39 -7.22 -16.60
CA ASP A 334 10.86 -7.86 -15.37
C ASP A 334 9.74 -8.64 -14.71
N VAL A 335 8.54 -8.05 -14.62
CA VAL A 335 7.36 -8.66 -14.00
C VAL A 335 6.87 -9.87 -14.77
N ILE A 336 6.66 -9.74 -16.08
CA ILE A 336 6.08 -10.84 -16.89
C ILE A 336 7.04 -11.99 -17.13
N ASN A 337 8.36 -11.76 -17.06
CA ASN A 337 9.41 -12.75 -17.28
C ASN A 337 10.11 -13.20 -16.00
N PHE A 338 9.69 -12.72 -14.83
CA PHE A 338 10.30 -13.06 -13.53
C PHE A 338 11.81 -12.89 -13.54
N ARG A 339 12.28 -11.73 -14.04
CA ARG A 339 13.72 -11.47 -14.15
C ARG A 339 14.39 -11.38 -12.79
N LYS A 340 15.57 -11.98 -12.69
CA LYS A 340 16.42 -12.00 -11.50
C LYS A 340 17.65 -11.14 -11.75
N TYR A 341 18.08 -10.43 -10.70
CA TYR A 341 19.24 -9.55 -10.73
C TYR A 341 20.15 -9.78 -9.50
N PRO A 342 21.47 -9.61 -9.64
CA PRO A 342 22.40 -9.85 -8.53
C PRO A 342 22.30 -8.80 -7.40
N ASP A 343 21.83 -7.60 -7.71
CA ASP A 343 21.59 -6.51 -6.76
C ASP A 343 20.15 -6.47 -6.21
N GLU A 344 19.52 -7.66 -6.12
CA GLU A 344 18.18 -7.84 -5.55
C GLU A 344 18.16 -7.51 -4.07
N ILE A 345 17.26 -6.60 -3.68
CA ILE A 345 16.99 -6.23 -2.27
C ILE A 345 15.58 -6.60 -1.81
N ALA A 346 14.69 -6.88 -2.72
CA ALA A 346 13.33 -7.32 -2.44
C ALA A 346 12.79 -8.15 -3.62
N LYS A 347 11.71 -8.88 -3.36
CA LYS A 347 11.03 -9.74 -4.34
C LYS A 347 9.62 -9.26 -4.58
N GLY A 348 9.19 -9.26 -5.85
CA GLY A 348 7.80 -9.07 -6.23
C GLY A 348 7.25 -10.37 -6.82
N SER A 349 6.10 -10.82 -6.36
CA SER A 349 5.47 -12.08 -6.81
C SER A 349 4.04 -11.93 -7.26
N TRP A 350 3.43 -10.77 -7.03
CA TRP A 350 2.06 -10.55 -7.48
C TRP A 350 1.99 -10.37 -8.99
N ASP A 351 0.87 -10.73 -9.58
CA ASP A 351 0.65 -10.54 -11.02
C ASP A 351 0.38 -9.06 -11.37
N ILE A 352 0.39 -8.72 -12.63
CA ILE A 352 -0.17 -7.46 -13.12
C ILE A 352 -1.62 -7.37 -12.64
N ASP A 353 -1.99 -6.23 -12.06
CA ASP A 353 -3.32 -5.99 -11.48
C ASP A 353 -3.76 -4.55 -11.75
N ILE A 354 -4.08 -4.27 -13.01
CA ILE A 354 -4.51 -2.94 -13.46
C ILE A 354 -6.04 -2.90 -13.51
N TRP A 355 -6.61 -1.95 -12.78
CA TRP A 355 -8.03 -1.66 -12.76
C TRP A 355 -8.30 -0.44 -13.65
N PRO A 356 -8.87 -0.62 -14.86
CA PRO A 356 -9.12 0.48 -15.78
C PRO A 356 -9.83 1.66 -15.12
N SER A 357 -9.33 2.87 -15.37
CA SER A 357 -9.80 4.09 -14.70
C SER A 357 -11.04 4.70 -15.35
N ASP A 358 -11.49 4.19 -16.50
CA ASP A 358 -12.49 4.76 -17.37
C ASP A 358 -13.74 3.88 -17.58
N SER A 359 -13.81 2.73 -16.92
CA SER A 359 -14.92 1.79 -17.10
C SER A 359 -15.32 1.10 -15.80
N TYR A 360 -16.62 1.05 -15.52
CA TYR A 360 -17.18 0.28 -14.40
C TYR A 360 -17.18 -1.22 -14.66
N THR A 361 -17.26 -1.66 -15.91
CA THR A 361 -17.46 -3.06 -16.27
C THR A 361 -16.19 -3.77 -16.74
N ALA A 362 -15.19 -3.03 -17.22
CA ALA A 362 -13.96 -3.63 -17.70
C ALA A 362 -13.29 -4.50 -16.62
N PRO A 363 -12.84 -5.73 -16.95
CA PRO A 363 -12.09 -6.58 -16.04
C PRO A 363 -10.73 -5.95 -15.73
N ALA A 364 -10.10 -6.41 -14.64
CA ALA A 364 -8.71 -6.07 -14.38
C ALA A 364 -7.81 -6.65 -15.48
N VAL A 365 -6.81 -5.86 -15.90
CA VAL A 365 -5.79 -6.31 -16.85
C VAL A 365 -4.71 -7.07 -16.08
N ASN A 366 -4.38 -8.25 -16.54
CA ASN A 366 -3.35 -9.12 -15.96
C ASN A 366 -2.53 -9.81 -17.07
N ARG A 367 -1.57 -10.66 -16.70
CA ARG A 367 -0.68 -11.34 -17.67
C ARG A 367 -1.39 -12.26 -18.66
N SER A 368 -2.62 -12.71 -18.39
CA SER A 368 -3.39 -13.55 -19.31
C SER A 368 -4.09 -12.75 -20.42
N ASN A 369 -4.09 -11.42 -20.35
CA ASN A 369 -4.60 -10.57 -21.42
C ASN A 369 -3.77 -10.74 -22.69
N GLU A 370 -4.41 -10.62 -23.85
CA GLU A 370 -3.82 -10.86 -25.16
C GLU A 370 -2.46 -10.18 -25.37
N GLN A 371 -2.35 -8.92 -24.94
CA GLN A 371 -1.12 -8.11 -25.05
C GLN A 371 0.09 -8.67 -24.28
N TYR A 372 -0.11 -9.57 -23.31
CA TYR A 372 0.96 -10.18 -22.51
C TYR A 372 1.07 -11.69 -22.72
N ARG A 373 -0.04 -12.37 -23.04
CA ARG A 373 -0.19 -13.82 -23.01
C ARG A 373 0.91 -14.57 -23.80
N GLU A 374 1.30 -14.04 -24.96
CA GLU A 374 2.30 -14.70 -25.83
C GLU A 374 3.74 -14.54 -25.32
N ARG A 375 4.04 -13.45 -24.61
CA ARG A 375 5.39 -13.11 -24.14
C ARG A 375 5.61 -13.30 -22.64
N ALA A 376 4.54 -13.46 -21.87
CA ALA A 376 4.65 -13.67 -20.43
C ALA A 376 4.96 -15.13 -20.12
N LYS A 377 5.95 -15.36 -19.24
CA LYS A 377 6.18 -16.68 -18.68
C LYS A 377 4.97 -17.13 -17.87
N LYS A 378 4.71 -18.44 -17.89
CA LYS A 378 3.68 -19.03 -17.03
C LYS A 378 4.00 -18.74 -15.56
N LEU A 379 3.01 -18.38 -14.80
CA LEU A 379 3.13 -18.21 -13.35
C LEU A 379 3.18 -19.61 -12.72
N GLU A 380 4.35 -19.99 -12.25
CA GLU A 380 4.59 -21.21 -11.49
C GLU A 380 4.81 -20.90 -10.02
N GLU A 381 4.72 -21.92 -9.19
CA GLU A 381 5.00 -21.77 -7.77
C GLU A 381 6.46 -21.34 -7.54
N GLY A 382 6.68 -20.38 -6.66
CA GLY A 382 8.00 -19.84 -6.36
C GLY A 382 8.51 -18.76 -7.33
N GLU A 383 7.79 -18.48 -8.40
CA GLU A 383 8.22 -17.44 -9.33
C GLU A 383 8.04 -16.04 -8.76
N TYR A 384 9.08 -15.23 -8.91
CA TYR A 384 9.12 -13.84 -8.51
C TYR A 384 10.05 -13.05 -9.44
N TYR A 385 9.95 -11.75 -9.43
CA TYR A 385 10.90 -10.84 -10.07
C TYR A 385 11.70 -10.08 -9.01
N SER A 386 12.94 -9.74 -9.33
CA SER A 386 13.81 -8.99 -8.43
C SER A 386 13.47 -7.50 -8.44
N ILE A 387 13.47 -6.89 -7.27
CA ILE A 387 13.51 -5.44 -7.10
C ILE A 387 14.95 -5.08 -6.72
N ARG A 388 15.57 -4.24 -7.54
CA ARG A 388 16.98 -3.86 -7.43
C ARG A 388 17.16 -2.69 -6.47
N TYR A 389 18.32 -2.59 -5.83
CA TYR A 389 18.65 -1.48 -4.94
C TYR A 389 18.44 -0.12 -5.59
N GLY A 390 18.91 0.05 -6.82
CA GLY A 390 18.77 1.30 -7.57
C GLY A 390 17.32 1.76 -7.82
N CYS A 391 16.31 0.90 -7.61
CA CYS A 391 14.91 1.30 -7.66
C CYS A 391 14.48 2.14 -6.45
N LEU A 392 15.24 2.07 -5.34
CA LEU A 392 15.00 2.84 -4.11
C LEU A 392 15.83 4.14 -4.06
N VAL A 393 16.86 4.27 -4.87
CA VAL A 393 17.79 5.40 -4.87
C VAL A 393 17.38 6.40 -5.94
N THR A 394 17.13 7.64 -5.55
CA THR A 394 16.73 8.70 -6.49
C THR A 394 17.88 9.15 -7.40
N LYS A 395 17.56 9.61 -8.63
CA LYS A 395 18.57 10.14 -9.54
C LYS A 395 19.08 11.53 -9.15
N ASP A 396 18.23 12.31 -8.54
CA ASP A 396 18.41 13.77 -8.43
C ASP A 396 18.92 14.19 -7.06
N MET A 397 18.68 13.36 -6.00
CA MET A 397 19.11 13.64 -4.62
C MET A 397 20.02 12.52 -4.11
N ASP A 398 21.06 12.88 -3.34
CA ASP A 398 22.09 11.93 -2.94
C ASP A 398 21.72 11.16 -1.63
N ASN A 399 20.98 11.80 -0.71
CA ASN A 399 20.63 11.24 0.60
C ASN A 399 19.16 10.87 0.76
N LEU A 400 18.40 10.82 -0.34
CA LEU A 400 16.99 10.48 -0.38
C LEU A 400 16.77 9.06 -0.92
N LEU A 401 16.08 8.25 -0.15
CA LEU A 401 15.57 6.93 -0.54
C LEU A 401 14.06 6.98 -0.72
N VAL A 402 13.52 6.04 -1.48
CA VAL A 402 12.07 5.86 -1.67
C VAL A 402 11.69 4.40 -1.47
N ALA A 403 10.56 4.12 -0.81
CA ALA A 403 10.09 2.76 -0.62
C ALA A 403 8.57 2.65 -0.76
N GLY A 404 8.09 1.44 -1.06
CA GLY A 404 6.67 1.16 -1.23
C GLY A 404 6.16 1.44 -2.64
N ARG A 405 4.89 1.86 -2.74
CA ARG A 405 4.13 1.99 -3.98
C ARG A 405 4.74 2.93 -5.03
N CYS A 406 5.51 3.91 -4.60
CA CYS A 406 6.06 4.98 -5.45
C CYS A 406 7.50 4.75 -5.91
N ILE A 407 8.12 3.59 -5.63
CA ILE A 407 9.48 3.28 -6.11
C ILE A 407 9.57 3.32 -7.64
N SER A 408 10.79 3.36 -8.15
CA SER A 408 11.06 3.44 -9.58
C SER A 408 10.55 2.21 -10.34
N SER A 409 9.51 2.41 -11.14
CA SER A 409 8.88 1.40 -11.98
C SER A 409 8.18 2.01 -13.17
N ASP A 410 7.89 1.21 -14.20
CA ASP A 410 6.91 1.60 -15.21
C ASP A 410 5.47 1.44 -14.68
N TYR A 411 4.49 1.91 -15.45
CA TYR A 411 3.08 1.90 -15.05
C TYR A 411 2.54 0.49 -14.78
N ILE A 412 2.91 -0.48 -15.61
CA ILE A 412 2.45 -1.86 -15.51
C ILE A 412 3.07 -2.55 -14.30
N ALA A 413 4.37 -2.38 -14.11
CA ALA A 413 5.10 -2.94 -12.97
C ALA A 413 4.59 -2.38 -11.63
N GLN A 414 4.21 -1.08 -11.58
CA GLN A 414 3.61 -0.50 -10.38
C GLN A 414 2.37 -1.28 -9.90
N ALA A 415 1.56 -1.78 -10.83
CA ALA A 415 0.36 -2.53 -10.49
C ALA A 415 0.66 -3.85 -9.76
N SER A 416 1.83 -4.43 -9.98
CA SER A 416 2.30 -5.66 -9.32
C SER A 416 3.01 -5.36 -8.00
N LEU A 417 3.96 -4.43 -7.98
CA LEU A 417 4.87 -4.21 -6.85
C LEU A 417 4.24 -3.51 -5.63
N ARG A 418 3.04 -2.94 -5.77
CA ARG A 418 2.34 -2.18 -4.70
C ARG A 418 1.71 -3.04 -3.60
N ILE A 419 1.88 -4.35 -3.64
CA ILE A 419 1.38 -5.28 -2.63
C ILE A 419 2.10 -5.05 -1.30
N GLN A 420 1.36 -5.16 -0.18
CA GLN A 420 1.86 -4.79 1.15
C GLN A 420 3.16 -5.50 1.53
N GLN A 421 3.28 -6.79 1.27
CA GLN A 421 4.49 -7.59 1.55
C GLN A 421 5.71 -7.06 0.78
N THR A 422 5.51 -6.77 -0.50
CA THR A 422 6.55 -6.16 -1.35
C THR A 422 6.92 -4.77 -0.82
N CYS A 423 5.92 -3.97 -0.42
CA CYS A 423 6.16 -2.65 0.17
C CYS A 423 6.93 -2.76 1.50
N MET A 424 6.61 -3.70 2.37
CA MET A 424 7.37 -3.94 3.60
C MET A 424 8.82 -4.33 3.29
N SER A 425 9.05 -5.22 2.32
CA SER A 425 10.40 -5.65 1.93
C SER A 425 11.24 -4.50 1.37
N THR A 426 10.66 -3.64 0.54
CA THR A 426 11.37 -2.44 0.05
C THR A 426 11.63 -1.42 1.16
N GLY A 427 10.70 -1.30 2.13
CA GLY A 427 10.88 -0.49 3.33
C GLY A 427 12.03 -0.99 4.19
N GLN A 428 12.05 -2.29 4.50
CA GLN A 428 13.16 -2.93 5.22
C GLN A 428 14.51 -2.64 4.56
N ALA A 429 14.60 -2.81 3.24
CA ALA A 429 15.82 -2.55 2.50
C ALA A 429 16.23 -1.07 2.54
N ALA A 430 15.27 -0.14 2.42
CA ALA A 430 15.54 1.30 2.48
C ALA A 430 16.02 1.74 3.88
N GLY A 431 15.38 1.23 4.95
CA GLY A 431 15.80 1.51 6.33
C GLY A 431 17.19 0.96 6.64
N THR A 432 17.47 -0.28 6.24
CA THR A 432 18.79 -0.91 6.34
C THR A 432 19.85 -0.10 5.58
N ALA A 433 19.55 0.32 4.35
CA ALA A 433 20.47 1.12 3.54
C ALA A 433 20.75 2.50 4.14
N ALA A 434 19.72 3.16 4.67
CA ALA A 434 19.90 4.46 5.34
C ALA A 434 20.87 4.35 6.52
N ALA A 435 20.68 3.37 7.40
CA ALA A 435 21.55 3.16 8.56
C ALA A 435 23.00 2.78 8.15
N ILE A 436 23.18 1.83 7.22
CA ILE A 436 24.52 1.42 6.77
C ILE A 436 25.25 2.60 6.10
N SER A 437 24.53 3.40 5.29
CA SER A 437 25.13 4.57 4.64
C SER A 437 25.66 5.62 5.63
N LEU A 438 25.00 5.74 6.79
CA LEU A 438 25.49 6.59 7.89
C LEU A 438 26.74 6.00 8.56
N GLN A 439 26.72 4.70 8.85
CA GLN A 439 27.85 3.99 9.47
C GLN A 439 29.12 4.05 8.60
N ASP A 440 28.92 3.92 7.28
CA ASP A 440 30.02 3.96 6.31
C ASP A 440 30.42 5.40 5.93
N ASN A 441 29.67 6.41 6.39
CA ASN A 441 29.85 7.82 6.01
C ASN A 441 29.85 8.05 4.50
N VAL A 442 28.93 7.37 3.80
CA VAL A 442 28.67 7.52 2.36
C VAL A 442 27.20 7.89 2.13
N THR A 443 26.86 8.43 0.98
CA THR A 443 25.45 8.62 0.63
C THR A 443 24.78 7.30 0.24
N PRO A 444 23.45 7.17 0.32
CA PRO A 444 22.73 6.02 -0.24
C PRO A 444 23.06 5.74 -1.70
N ARG A 445 23.39 6.76 -2.49
CA ARG A 445 23.81 6.63 -3.89
C ARG A 445 25.16 5.94 -4.05
N GLU A 446 26.09 6.19 -3.15
CA GLU A 446 27.45 5.66 -3.16
C GLU A 446 27.56 4.31 -2.45
N LEU A 447 26.53 3.93 -1.70
CA LEU A 447 26.52 2.69 -0.92
C LEU A 447 26.59 1.46 -1.84
N ASP A 448 27.50 0.54 -1.52
CA ASP A 448 27.56 -0.78 -2.20
C ASP A 448 26.30 -1.61 -1.87
N PRO A 449 25.47 -1.96 -2.87
CA PRO A 449 24.27 -2.76 -2.65
C PRO A 449 24.53 -4.11 -1.95
N ASN A 450 25.74 -4.68 -2.12
CA ASN A 450 26.10 -5.96 -1.49
C ASN A 450 26.12 -5.87 0.05
N LYS A 451 26.41 -4.72 0.62
CA LYS A 451 26.36 -4.50 2.07
C LYS A 451 24.90 -4.61 2.57
N VAL A 452 23.98 -3.97 1.85
CA VAL A 452 22.53 -4.06 2.15
C VAL A 452 22.06 -5.50 2.03
N ILE A 453 22.36 -6.18 0.93
CA ILE A 453 21.97 -7.57 0.67
C ILE A 453 22.51 -8.50 1.77
N SER A 454 23.76 -8.32 2.16
CA SER A 454 24.39 -9.12 3.22
C SER A 454 23.72 -8.91 4.56
N GLN A 455 23.38 -7.66 4.89
CA GLN A 455 22.68 -7.33 6.14
C GLN A 455 21.26 -7.90 6.16
N LEU A 456 20.51 -7.79 5.06
CA LEU A 456 19.16 -8.38 4.95
C LEU A 456 19.19 -9.92 5.17
N LYS A 457 20.22 -10.60 4.67
CA LYS A 457 20.42 -12.04 4.93
C LYS A 457 20.70 -12.34 6.41
N ILE A 458 21.52 -11.51 7.07
CA ILE A 458 21.82 -11.63 8.52
C ILE A 458 20.54 -11.40 9.33
N ASP A 459 19.78 -10.36 9.02
CA ASP A 459 18.54 -10.05 9.74
C ASP A 459 17.54 -11.20 9.63
N ARG A 460 17.38 -11.73 8.42
CA ARG A 460 16.56 -12.92 8.19
C ARG A 460 17.02 -14.12 9.00
N SER A 461 18.30 -14.41 9.04
CA SER A 461 18.83 -15.58 9.77
C SER A 461 18.56 -15.52 11.28
N LYS A 462 18.46 -14.33 11.85
CA LYS A 462 18.10 -14.13 13.26
C LYS A 462 16.64 -14.49 13.56
N LEU A 463 15.78 -14.38 12.58
CA LEU A 463 14.36 -14.65 12.69
C LEU A 463 14.01 -16.13 12.40
N GLU A 464 14.88 -16.89 11.70
CA GLU A 464 14.64 -18.28 11.33
C GLU A 464 14.30 -19.24 12.48
N PRO A 465 14.84 -19.12 13.71
CA PRO A 465 14.45 -19.98 14.82
C PRO A 465 12.97 -19.86 15.20
N ALA A 466 12.40 -18.65 15.09
CA ALA A 466 10.98 -18.39 15.35
C ALA A 466 10.07 -18.93 14.23
N PHE A 467 10.59 -19.02 13.00
CA PHE A 467 9.82 -19.47 11.82
C PHE A 467 9.69 -20.97 11.64
N ARG A 468 10.43 -21.77 12.42
CA ARG A 468 10.31 -23.23 12.37
C ARG A 468 8.94 -23.74 12.85
N CYS A 469 8.17 -22.87 13.50
CA CYS A 469 6.82 -23.15 13.99
C CYS A 469 5.70 -22.71 13.04
N LEU A 470 6.00 -21.84 12.05
CA LEU A 470 5.05 -21.65 10.96
C LEU A 470 5.08 -22.93 10.12
N PRO A 471 3.93 -23.51 9.74
CA PRO A 471 3.98 -24.58 8.76
C PRO A 471 4.80 -24.01 7.59
N ARG A 472 5.96 -24.60 7.30
CA ARG A 472 6.46 -24.55 5.96
C ARG A 472 5.25 -24.99 5.19
N PHE A 473 4.66 -24.09 4.39
CA PHE A 473 3.61 -24.48 3.51
C PHE A 473 4.20 -25.63 2.67
N SER A 474 4.22 -26.80 3.32
CA SER A 474 4.71 -28.03 2.73
C SER A 474 3.62 -28.44 1.76
N ILE A 475 4.03 -28.38 0.53
CA ILE A 475 3.39 -28.90 -0.68
C ILE A 475 2.72 -30.24 -0.41
#